data_fd13c92dd3d24073a22184615e3562c9
#
_entry.id   fd13c92dd3d24073a22184615e3562c9
#
_cell.length_a   1.000
_cell.length_b   1.000
_cell.length_c   1.000
_cell.angle_alpha   90.00
_cell.angle_beta   90.00
_cell.angle_gamma   90.00
#
_symmetry.space_group_name_H-M   'P 1'
#
loop_
_entity.id
_entity.type
_entity.pdbx_description
1 polymer ?
#
loop_
_entity_poly.entity_id
_entity_poly.type
_entity_poly.pdbx_seq_one_letter_code
_entity_poly.pdbx_strand_id
1 'polypeptide(L)'
;MLIEIPSEIPREIHGETQGETQGETQGEQLMCLPEHALFWSRARTLFVADVHLGKAASFRAAGVPVPSGHSSFDLDRLSLLLNSHQATRFVILGDLVHDESSYTAALDQNFRAFRARHRHVEMVLVRGNHDRHAGEAPAEWGLDAVAEPYALGPFQCCHEPNAARGAGFELAGHLHPALRMQTAREAITLPCFWRHARGLVLPAFGSLTGKFSVRLKPGESAIVVAGQQLFRRTHQQ
;
A
#
# COMPACT_ATOMS: atom_id res chain seq x y z
N MET A 1 -2.10 -3.25 -14.31
CA MET A 1 -3.48 -3.80 -14.51
C MET A 1 -4.47 -2.86 -13.86
N LEU A 2 -5.54 -2.52 -14.55
CA LEU A 2 -6.57 -1.60 -14.03
C LEU A 2 -7.60 -2.34 -13.18
N ILE A 3 -8.00 -1.69 -12.08
CA ILE A 3 -9.16 -2.04 -11.26
C ILE A 3 -10.16 -0.89 -11.36
N GLU A 4 -11.38 -1.20 -11.73
CA GLU A 4 -12.47 -0.24 -11.69
C GLU A 4 -13.17 -0.33 -10.33
N ILE A 5 -13.36 0.83 -9.71
CA ILE A 5 -14.11 0.98 -8.47
C ILE A 5 -15.45 1.62 -8.85
N PRO A 6 -16.58 0.95 -8.62
CA PRO A 6 -17.89 1.53 -8.89
C PRO A 6 -18.06 2.85 -8.14
N SER A 7 -18.74 3.80 -8.75
CA SER A 7 -19.06 5.10 -8.16
C SER A 7 -20.02 5.00 -6.97
N GLU A 8 -20.77 3.91 -6.90
CA GLU A 8 -21.67 3.60 -5.79
C GLU A 8 -21.17 2.35 -5.05
N ILE A 9 -20.66 2.54 -3.84
CA ILE A 9 -20.50 1.44 -2.89
C ILE A 9 -21.89 1.21 -2.30
N PRO A 10 -22.46 -0.02 -2.35
CA PRO A 10 -23.77 -0.29 -1.81
C PRO A 10 -23.84 0.18 -0.35
N ARG A 11 -24.62 1.20 -0.08
CA ARG A 11 -25.08 1.50 1.28
C ARG A 11 -26.09 0.43 1.64
N GLU A 12 -25.90 -0.26 2.75
CA GLU A 12 -27.01 -1.01 3.35
C GLU A 12 -28.15 -0.02 3.60
N ILE A 13 -29.27 -0.25 2.88
CA ILE A 13 -30.42 0.65 2.84
C ILE A 13 -31.18 0.50 4.15
N HIS A 14 -31.20 1.57 4.96
CA HIS A 14 -32.32 1.84 5.84
C HIS A 14 -32.87 3.22 5.50
N GLY A 15 -34.06 3.22 4.83
CA GLY A 15 -35.03 4.32 4.80
C GLY A 15 -34.84 5.37 3.70
N GLU A 16 -35.76 5.29 2.76
CA GLU A 16 -36.29 6.25 1.79
C GLU A 16 -35.92 7.74 1.89
N THR A 17 -35.50 8.36 0.79
CA THR A 17 -36.26 9.44 0.10
C THR A 17 -35.61 9.79 -1.25
N GLN A 18 -36.46 10.02 -2.23
CA GLN A 18 -36.21 10.32 -3.62
C GLN A 18 -35.53 11.67 -3.84
N GLY A 19 -34.64 11.74 -4.82
CA GLY A 19 -34.07 12.95 -5.36
C GLY A 19 -33.12 12.59 -6.50
N GLU A 20 -33.68 12.45 -7.71
CA GLU A 20 -32.92 12.18 -8.93
C GLU A 20 -32.06 13.38 -9.32
N THR A 21 -30.75 13.17 -9.42
CA THR A 21 -29.90 13.88 -10.39
C THR A 21 -28.97 12.83 -10.99
N GLN A 22 -29.31 12.39 -12.19
CA GLN A 22 -28.48 11.58 -13.06
C GLN A 22 -27.27 12.39 -13.51
N GLY A 23 -26.17 12.28 -12.80
CA GLY A 23 -24.83 12.54 -13.30
C GLY A 23 -24.15 11.19 -13.42
N GLU A 24 -23.78 10.78 -14.62
CA GLU A 24 -22.94 9.60 -14.84
C GLU A 24 -21.61 9.81 -14.09
N THR A 25 -21.49 9.27 -12.89
CA THR A 25 -20.25 9.23 -12.15
C THR A 25 -19.42 8.09 -12.74
N GLN A 26 -18.45 8.42 -13.60
CA GLN A 26 -17.43 7.47 -14.03
C GLN A 26 -16.75 6.88 -12.78
N GLY A 27 -16.72 5.56 -12.68
CA GLY A 27 -16.03 4.84 -11.61
C GLY A 27 -14.55 5.20 -11.55
N GLU A 28 -13.95 5.10 -10.37
CA GLU A 28 -12.52 5.38 -10.21
C GLU A 28 -11.68 4.24 -10.77
N GLN A 29 -10.59 4.59 -11.44
CA GLN A 29 -9.61 3.63 -11.96
C GLN A 29 -8.34 3.65 -11.16
N LEU A 30 -8.00 2.49 -10.61
CA LEU A 30 -6.74 2.22 -9.91
C LEU A 30 -5.86 1.30 -10.74
N MET A 31 -4.61 1.68 -10.91
CA MET A 31 -3.60 0.89 -11.62
C MET A 31 -2.72 0.15 -10.63
N CYS A 32 -2.83 -1.19 -10.57
CA CYS A 32 -1.86 -2.04 -9.88
C CYS A 32 -0.55 -2.08 -10.66
N LEU A 33 0.56 -1.87 -9.97
CA LEU A 33 1.90 -1.85 -10.53
C LEU A 33 2.69 -3.08 -10.07
N PRO A 34 3.53 -3.68 -10.92
CA PRO A 34 4.33 -4.84 -10.55
C PRO A 34 5.36 -4.54 -9.45
N GLU A 35 5.68 -3.29 -9.22
CA GLU A 35 6.55 -2.83 -8.13
C GLU A 35 5.87 -2.81 -6.76
N HIS A 36 4.69 -3.44 -6.60
CA HIS A 36 3.89 -3.49 -5.37
C HIS A 36 3.30 -2.13 -4.96
N ALA A 37 2.99 -1.29 -5.93
CA ALA A 37 2.36 0.01 -5.72
C ALA A 37 1.02 0.09 -6.45
N LEU A 38 0.18 1.02 -6.01
CA LEU A 38 -1.11 1.31 -6.62
C LEU A 38 -1.12 2.77 -7.07
N PHE A 39 -1.57 3.05 -8.28
CA PHE A 39 -1.61 4.40 -8.80
C PHE A 39 -3.04 4.82 -9.17
N TRP A 40 -3.48 5.95 -8.61
CA TRP A 40 -4.75 6.59 -8.93
C TRP A 40 -4.51 7.74 -9.91
N SER A 41 -4.75 7.47 -11.18
CA SER A 41 -4.37 8.36 -12.28
C SER A 41 -5.06 9.72 -12.21
N ARG A 42 -6.38 9.75 -11.90
CA ARG A 42 -7.17 10.99 -11.85
C ARG A 42 -6.63 11.99 -10.81
N ALA A 43 -6.18 11.51 -9.67
CA ALA A 43 -5.63 12.33 -8.60
C ALA A 43 -4.09 12.31 -8.55
N ARG A 44 -3.42 11.68 -9.52
CA ARG A 44 -1.96 11.54 -9.58
C ARG A 44 -1.37 11.10 -8.24
N THR A 45 -2.03 10.15 -7.58
CA THR A 45 -1.69 9.67 -6.24
C THR A 45 -1.08 8.28 -6.33
N LEU A 46 0.12 8.11 -5.78
CA LEU A 46 0.77 6.82 -5.61
C LEU A 46 0.51 6.31 -4.19
N PHE A 47 0.10 5.04 -4.07
CA PHE A 47 -0.07 4.35 -2.79
C PHE A 47 0.91 3.19 -2.69
N VAL A 48 1.50 3.03 -1.51
CA VAL A 48 2.27 1.84 -1.10
C VAL A 48 1.91 1.46 0.32
N ALA A 49 2.24 0.25 0.74
CA ALA A 49 2.08 -0.22 2.12
C ALA A 49 3.35 -0.93 2.58
N ASP A 50 3.60 -0.95 3.88
CA ASP A 50 4.58 -1.83 4.52
C ASP A 50 5.99 -1.71 3.91
N VAL A 51 6.53 -0.50 3.89
CA VAL A 51 7.88 -0.22 3.33
C VAL A 51 8.97 -0.75 4.27
N HIS A 52 8.75 -0.67 5.59
CA HIS A 52 9.64 -1.15 6.64
C HIS A 52 11.09 -0.69 6.46
N LEU A 53 11.30 0.60 6.22
CA LEU A 53 12.63 1.19 6.17
C LEU A 53 13.39 0.89 7.48
N GLY A 54 14.69 0.63 7.37
CA GLY A 54 15.53 0.33 8.51
C GLY A 54 15.50 -1.12 8.99
N LYS A 55 14.59 -1.96 8.52
CA LYS A 55 14.44 -3.36 8.98
C LYS A 55 15.74 -4.18 8.92
N ALA A 56 16.55 -3.97 7.88
CA ALA A 56 17.85 -4.62 7.78
C ALA A 56 18.82 -4.16 8.88
N ALA A 57 18.71 -2.93 9.37
CA ALA A 57 19.50 -2.43 10.48
C ALA A 57 19.06 -3.08 11.80
N SER A 58 17.77 -3.18 12.06
CA SER A 58 17.21 -3.87 13.24
C SER A 58 17.62 -5.33 13.29
N PHE A 59 17.57 -6.04 12.16
CA PHE A 59 18.04 -7.43 12.09
C PHE A 59 19.52 -7.57 12.41
N ARG A 60 20.37 -6.67 11.88
CA ARG A 60 21.80 -6.68 12.22
C ARG A 60 22.06 -6.36 13.70
N ALA A 61 21.31 -5.42 14.27
CA ALA A 61 21.39 -5.12 15.71
C ALA A 61 20.99 -6.34 16.56
N ALA A 62 20.08 -7.17 16.08
CA ALA A 62 19.68 -8.44 16.69
C ALA A 62 20.64 -9.62 16.35
N GLY A 63 21.79 -9.37 15.71
CA GLY A 63 22.80 -10.39 15.38
C GLY A 63 22.49 -11.21 14.12
N VAL A 64 21.45 -10.87 13.34
CA VAL A 64 21.12 -11.55 12.09
C VAL A 64 21.90 -10.90 10.93
N PRO A 65 22.74 -11.65 10.18
CA PRO A 65 23.54 -11.11 9.09
C PRO A 65 22.68 -10.81 7.86
N VAL A 66 22.23 -9.55 7.72
CA VAL A 66 21.47 -9.06 6.57
C VAL A 66 22.31 -8.02 5.84
N PRO A 67 22.42 -8.08 4.48
CA PRO A 67 23.13 -7.08 3.71
C PRO A 67 22.60 -5.67 3.96
N SER A 68 23.47 -4.66 3.82
CA SER A 68 23.07 -3.25 3.85
C SER A 68 22.45 -2.83 2.51
N GLY A 69 21.81 -1.64 2.48
CA GLY A 69 21.34 -1.04 1.23
C GLY A 69 19.85 -1.28 0.90
N HIS A 70 19.13 -2.11 1.64
CA HIS A 70 17.69 -2.35 1.37
C HIS A 70 16.87 -1.07 1.41
N SER A 71 17.04 -0.21 2.41
CA SER A 71 16.27 1.04 2.52
C SER A 71 16.58 2.03 1.39
N SER A 72 17.84 2.17 0.98
CA SER A 72 18.19 3.02 -0.16
C SER A 72 17.63 2.47 -1.47
N PHE A 73 17.68 1.16 -1.67
CA PHE A 73 17.07 0.49 -2.82
C PHE A 73 15.55 0.73 -2.88
N ASP A 74 14.85 0.61 -1.76
CA ASP A 74 13.41 0.84 -1.71
C ASP A 74 13.06 2.32 -1.94
N LEU A 75 13.84 3.28 -1.42
CA LEU A 75 13.68 4.71 -1.71
C LEU A 75 13.96 5.04 -3.18
N ASP A 76 14.91 4.38 -3.83
CA ASP A 76 15.18 4.57 -5.26
C ASP A 76 14.03 4.00 -6.12
N ARG A 77 13.46 2.84 -5.77
CA ARG A 77 12.24 2.31 -6.40
C ARG A 77 11.06 3.29 -6.27
N LEU A 78 10.85 3.87 -5.07
CA LEU A 78 9.83 4.90 -4.86
C LEU A 78 10.08 6.13 -5.75
N SER A 79 11.33 6.59 -5.83
CA SER A 79 11.69 7.73 -6.69
C SER A 79 11.38 7.47 -8.16
N LEU A 80 11.67 6.28 -8.66
CA LEU A 80 11.34 5.88 -10.04
C LEU A 80 9.83 5.90 -10.27
N LEU A 81 9.03 5.36 -9.36
CA LEU A 81 7.58 5.33 -9.48
C LEU A 81 6.96 6.73 -9.42
N LEU A 82 7.38 7.58 -8.48
CA LEU A 82 6.91 8.96 -8.38
C LEU A 82 7.18 9.75 -9.66
N ASN A 83 8.36 9.58 -10.24
CA ASN A 83 8.76 10.26 -11.48
C ASN A 83 8.01 9.70 -12.70
N SER A 84 7.97 8.37 -12.87
CA SER A 84 7.36 7.71 -14.04
C SER A 84 5.88 7.99 -14.15
N HIS A 85 5.19 8.06 -13.02
CA HIS A 85 3.76 8.37 -12.96
C HIS A 85 3.46 9.85 -12.73
N GLN A 86 4.52 10.69 -12.62
CA GLN A 86 4.38 12.12 -12.32
C GLN A 86 3.45 12.36 -11.12
N ALA A 87 3.59 11.57 -10.08
CA ALA A 87 2.75 11.65 -8.90
C ALA A 87 2.92 13.00 -8.20
N THR A 88 1.80 13.60 -7.78
CA THR A 88 1.78 14.83 -7.00
C THR A 88 1.47 14.57 -5.53
N ARG A 89 0.96 13.36 -5.23
CA ARG A 89 0.70 12.88 -3.88
C ARG A 89 1.22 11.47 -3.71
N PHE A 90 1.79 11.18 -2.56
CA PHE A 90 2.29 9.88 -2.15
C PHE A 90 1.69 9.51 -0.81
N VAL A 91 0.93 8.41 -0.76
CA VAL A 91 0.26 7.92 0.44
C VAL A 91 0.86 6.59 0.84
N ILE A 92 1.33 6.51 2.07
CA ILE A 92 1.89 5.31 2.67
C ILE A 92 0.82 4.73 3.61
N LEU A 93 0.36 3.52 3.31
CA LEU A 93 -0.67 2.82 4.09
C LEU A 93 -0.03 2.06 5.26
N GLY A 94 0.68 2.79 6.09
CA GLY A 94 1.34 2.33 7.31
C GLY A 94 2.66 1.60 7.12
N ASP A 95 3.32 1.42 8.27
CA ASP A 95 4.57 0.69 8.44
C ASP A 95 5.69 1.19 7.51
N LEU A 96 5.87 2.52 7.50
CA LEU A 96 6.98 3.15 6.80
C LEU A 96 8.32 2.75 7.41
N VAL A 97 8.41 2.77 8.75
CA VAL A 97 9.62 2.45 9.50
C VAL A 97 9.37 1.17 10.32
N HIS A 98 10.39 0.33 10.49
CA HIS A 98 10.20 -0.96 11.11
C HIS A 98 10.10 -0.89 12.64
N ASP A 99 10.98 -0.14 13.28
CA ASP A 99 11.02 0.07 14.73
C ASP A 99 11.90 1.30 15.10
N GLU A 100 11.98 1.64 16.37
CA GLU A 100 12.79 2.76 16.87
C GLU A 100 14.28 2.65 16.48
N SER A 101 14.87 1.45 16.52
CA SER A 101 16.28 1.21 16.16
C SER A 101 16.57 1.43 14.66
N SER A 102 15.52 1.53 13.85
CA SER A 102 15.60 1.79 12.41
C SER A 102 16.00 3.25 12.10
N TYR A 103 15.78 4.21 13.01
CA TYR A 103 16.15 5.62 12.84
C TYR A 103 17.66 5.83 12.95
N THR A 104 18.40 5.24 12.04
CA THR A 104 19.86 5.44 11.93
C THR A 104 20.16 6.74 11.19
N ALA A 105 21.35 7.33 11.46
CA ALA A 105 21.82 8.51 10.72
C ALA A 105 21.85 8.28 9.20
N ALA A 106 22.17 7.06 8.76
CA ALA A 106 22.18 6.68 7.35
C ALA A 106 20.76 6.67 6.76
N LEU A 107 19.75 6.14 7.50
CA LEU A 107 18.37 6.19 7.03
C LEU A 107 17.86 7.63 6.97
N ASP A 108 18.13 8.44 7.98
CA ASP A 108 17.73 9.85 8.01
C ASP A 108 18.33 10.62 6.83
N GLN A 109 19.62 10.47 6.57
CA GLN A 109 20.30 11.08 5.42
C GLN A 109 19.67 10.66 4.08
N ASN A 110 19.40 9.37 3.90
CA ASN A 110 18.80 8.83 2.67
C ASN A 110 17.38 9.36 2.47
N PHE A 111 16.57 9.40 3.54
CA PHE A 111 15.20 9.88 3.44
C PHE A 111 15.15 11.40 3.17
N ARG A 112 15.99 12.20 3.82
CA ARG A 112 16.12 13.64 3.52
C ARG A 112 16.52 13.88 2.05
N ALA A 113 17.45 13.09 1.51
CA ALA A 113 17.82 13.16 0.11
C ALA A 113 16.67 12.79 -0.83
N PHE A 114 15.89 11.75 -0.48
CA PHE A 114 14.66 11.37 -1.18
C PHE A 114 13.63 12.51 -1.12
N ARG A 115 13.37 13.08 0.05
CA ARG A 115 12.42 14.19 0.25
C ARG A 115 12.83 15.43 -0.55
N ALA A 116 14.11 15.78 -0.59
CA ALA A 116 14.62 16.91 -1.35
C ALA A 116 14.38 16.77 -2.87
N ARG A 117 14.53 15.55 -3.40
CA ARG A 117 14.24 15.25 -4.82
C ARG A 117 12.74 15.37 -5.14
N HIS A 118 11.88 15.07 -4.17
CA HIS A 118 10.42 15.03 -4.33
C HIS A 118 9.71 16.09 -3.48
N ARG A 119 10.33 17.27 -3.28
CA ARG A 119 9.77 18.39 -2.46
C ARG A 119 8.39 18.86 -2.91
N HIS A 120 8.05 18.65 -4.19
CA HIS A 120 6.78 19.03 -4.80
C HIS A 120 5.67 18.01 -4.58
N VAL A 121 6.00 16.82 -4.06
CA VAL A 121 5.04 15.74 -3.80
C VAL A 121 4.53 15.89 -2.37
N GLU A 122 3.22 15.93 -2.20
CA GLU A 122 2.57 15.81 -0.89
C GLU A 122 2.77 14.38 -0.39
N MET A 123 3.28 14.20 0.84
CA MET A 123 3.55 12.87 1.41
C MET A 123 2.73 12.67 2.67
N VAL A 124 1.83 11.67 2.64
CA VAL A 124 0.96 11.31 3.75
C VAL A 124 1.33 9.92 4.26
N LEU A 125 1.50 9.80 5.56
CA LEU A 125 1.67 8.53 6.27
C LEU A 125 0.41 8.24 7.09
N VAL A 126 -0.37 7.25 6.67
CA VAL A 126 -1.40 6.65 7.52
C VAL A 126 -0.66 5.74 8.52
N ARG A 127 -0.67 6.08 9.80
CA ARG A 127 0.18 5.40 10.80
C ARG A 127 -0.20 3.93 10.97
N GLY A 128 0.76 3.04 10.73
CA GLY A 128 0.67 1.62 11.04
C GLY A 128 1.08 1.30 12.49
N ASN A 129 1.00 0.03 12.85
CA ASN A 129 1.38 -0.43 14.18
C ASN A 129 2.89 -0.30 14.43
N HIS A 130 3.73 -0.55 13.41
CA HIS A 130 5.18 -0.35 13.51
C HIS A 130 5.53 1.12 13.67
N ASP A 131 4.90 2.04 12.92
CA ASP A 131 5.14 3.48 13.05
C ASP A 131 4.80 4.00 14.46
N ARG A 132 3.69 3.51 15.05
CA ARG A 132 3.31 3.86 16.43
C ARG A 132 4.34 3.41 17.47
N HIS A 133 5.00 2.26 17.24
CA HIS A 133 6.06 1.77 18.13
C HIS A 133 7.42 2.39 17.83
N ALA A 134 7.70 2.78 16.59
CA ALA A 134 8.95 3.42 16.22
C ALA A 134 9.06 4.88 16.70
N GLY A 135 7.95 5.50 17.05
CA GLY A 135 7.88 6.91 17.44
C GLY A 135 7.69 7.86 16.25
N GLU A 136 7.78 9.16 16.52
CA GLU A 136 7.54 10.18 15.49
C GLU A 136 8.69 10.22 14.47
N ALA A 137 8.34 10.25 13.19
CA ALA A 137 9.32 10.49 12.13
C ALA A 137 9.95 11.88 12.27
N PRO A 138 11.24 12.06 11.90
CA PRO A 138 11.88 13.37 11.91
C PRO A 138 11.06 14.39 11.09
N ALA A 139 10.87 15.60 11.63
CA ALA A 139 10.08 16.65 11.00
C ALA A 139 10.59 17.02 9.59
N GLU A 140 11.89 16.88 9.38
CA GLU A 140 12.55 17.16 8.10
C GLU A 140 12.21 16.14 7.00
N TRP A 141 11.61 15.01 7.37
CA TRP A 141 11.06 14.07 6.38
C TRP A 141 9.81 14.65 5.70
N GLY A 142 9.17 15.66 6.32
CA GLY A 142 8.04 16.38 5.74
C GLY A 142 6.88 15.46 5.40
N LEU A 143 6.58 14.51 6.30
CA LEU A 143 5.45 13.60 6.23
C LEU A 143 4.28 14.18 7.01
N ASP A 144 3.10 14.17 6.41
CA ASP A 144 1.84 14.43 7.11
C ASP A 144 1.34 13.11 7.71
N ALA A 145 1.61 12.89 8.99
CA ALA A 145 1.27 11.64 9.69
C ALA A 145 -0.15 11.70 10.24
N VAL A 146 -1.02 10.84 9.74
CA VAL A 146 -2.45 10.82 10.06
C VAL A 146 -2.87 9.48 10.69
N ALA A 147 -3.97 9.52 11.46
CA ALA A 147 -4.59 8.28 11.97
C ALA A 147 -5.43 7.59 10.89
N GLU A 148 -5.61 6.28 11.03
CA GLU A 148 -6.57 5.52 10.23
C GLU A 148 -7.99 5.59 10.83
N PRO A 149 -9.04 5.58 10.00
CA PRO A 149 -9.00 5.68 8.55
C PRO A 149 -8.77 7.12 8.08
N TYR A 150 -7.96 7.31 7.04
CA TYR A 150 -7.77 8.60 6.36
C TYR A 150 -8.62 8.66 5.09
N ALA A 151 -9.57 9.58 5.03
CA ALA A 151 -10.47 9.74 3.90
C ALA A 151 -9.77 10.51 2.76
N LEU A 152 -9.71 9.91 1.56
CA LEU A 152 -9.13 10.52 0.37
C LEU A 152 -10.02 10.26 -0.86
N GLY A 153 -10.86 11.23 -1.20
CA GLY A 153 -11.86 11.06 -2.25
C GLY A 153 -12.81 9.91 -1.91
N PRO A 154 -12.99 8.92 -2.81
CA PRO A 154 -13.87 7.77 -2.55
C PRO A 154 -13.20 6.70 -1.67
N PHE A 155 -11.94 6.88 -1.29
CA PHE A 155 -11.16 5.89 -0.57
C PHE A 155 -11.12 6.16 0.95
N GLN A 156 -11.08 5.06 1.71
CA GLN A 156 -10.72 5.03 3.11
C GLN A 156 -9.33 4.37 3.21
N CYS A 157 -8.30 5.18 3.42
CA CYS A 157 -6.93 4.72 3.55
C CYS A 157 -6.67 4.25 4.97
N CYS A 158 -6.35 2.98 5.12
CA CYS A 158 -6.09 2.33 6.41
C CYS A 158 -4.72 1.64 6.38
N HIS A 159 -4.16 1.36 7.53
CA HIS A 159 -3.10 0.37 7.63
C HIS A 159 -3.71 -1.01 7.79
N GLU A 160 -4.55 -1.20 8.80
CA GLU A 160 -5.18 -2.50 9.07
C GLU A 160 -6.43 -2.71 8.21
N PRO A 161 -6.58 -3.86 7.53
CA PRO A 161 -7.81 -4.20 6.82
C PRO A 161 -9.00 -4.25 7.79
N ASN A 162 -10.16 -3.76 7.33
CA ASN A 162 -11.41 -3.59 8.09
C ASN A 162 -11.36 -2.50 9.18
N ALA A 163 -10.34 -1.63 9.18
CA ALA A 163 -10.32 -0.45 10.04
C ALA A 163 -11.28 0.64 9.54
N ALA A 164 -11.60 0.65 8.24
CA ALA A 164 -12.56 1.59 7.66
C ALA A 164 -13.94 1.49 8.32
N ARG A 165 -14.50 2.66 8.68
CA ARG A 165 -15.83 2.80 9.26
C ARG A 165 -16.71 3.59 8.28
N GLY A 166 -17.88 3.06 7.93
CA GLY A 166 -18.81 3.75 7.03
C GLY A 166 -18.60 3.42 5.54
N ALA A 167 -19.08 4.32 4.67
CA ALA A 167 -19.01 4.19 3.23
C ALA A 167 -17.63 4.58 2.70
N GLY A 168 -17.20 3.97 1.60
CA GLY A 168 -15.93 4.22 0.94
C GLY A 168 -15.22 2.91 0.61
N PHE A 169 -14.42 2.94 -0.45
CA PHE A 169 -13.60 1.79 -0.82
C PHE A 169 -12.32 1.78 0.02
N GLU A 170 -12.09 0.70 0.76
CA GLU A 170 -10.91 0.58 1.63
C GLU A 170 -9.64 0.29 0.81
N LEU A 171 -8.57 1.03 1.10
CA LEU A 171 -7.21 0.71 0.68
C LEU A 171 -6.39 0.43 1.93
N ALA A 172 -5.82 -0.77 2.05
CA ALA A 172 -5.11 -1.18 3.26
C ALA A 172 -3.80 -1.91 2.96
N GLY A 173 -2.95 -2.04 3.99
CA GLY A 173 -1.69 -2.79 4.00
C GLY A 173 -1.69 -3.91 5.03
N HIS A 174 -0.64 -3.96 5.87
CA HIS A 174 -0.45 -4.77 7.08
C HIS A 174 -0.30 -6.28 6.85
N LEU A 175 -1.16 -6.90 6.06
CA LEU A 175 -1.19 -8.36 5.92
C LEU A 175 -0.11 -8.92 4.98
N HIS A 176 0.52 -8.08 4.15
CA HIS A 176 1.48 -8.53 3.12
C HIS A 176 0.91 -9.68 2.26
N PRO A 177 -0.26 -9.54 1.63
CA PRO A 177 -0.96 -10.63 1.01
C PRO A 177 -0.17 -11.27 -0.11
N ALA A 178 -0.19 -12.61 -0.13
CA ALA A 178 0.42 -13.41 -1.17
C ALA A 178 -0.47 -14.61 -1.49
N LEU A 179 -0.45 -15.06 -2.74
CA LEU A 179 -1.20 -16.21 -3.18
C LEU A 179 -0.25 -17.38 -3.47
N ARG A 180 -0.59 -18.56 -2.93
CA ARG A 180 0.13 -19.77 -3.26
C ARG A 180 -0.34 -20.28 -4.63
N MET A 181 0.57 -20.27 -5.59
CA MET A 181 0.37 -20.79 -6.93
C MET A 181 0.99 -22.18 -7.00
N GLN A 182 0.23 -23.15 -7.51
CA GLN A 182 0.70 -24.53 -7.62
C GLN A 182 0.68 -24.97 -9.08
N THR A 183 1.78 -25.53 -9.52
CA THR A 183 1.90 -26.27 -10.77
C THR A 183 1.94 -27.76 -10.45
N ALA A 184 1.96 -28.62 -11.48
CA ALA A 184 2.09 -30.07 -11.29
C ALA A 184 3.39 -30.49 -10.58
N ARG A 185 4.41 -29.63 -10.56
CA ARG A 185 5.76 -29.95 -10.03
C ARG A 185 6.19 -29.09 -8.85
N GLU A 186 5.68 -27.86 -8.76
CA GLU A 186 6.17 -26.88 -7.80
C GLU A 186 5.04 -26.02 -7.23
N ALA A 187 5.25 -25.50 -6.04
CA ALA A 187 4.40 -24.48 -5.44
C ALA A 187 5.25 -23.22 -5.15
N ILE A 188 4.77 -22.07 -5.59
CA ILE A 188 5.39 -20.78 -5.33
C ILE A 188 4.38 -19.85 -4.66
N THR A 189 4.83 -19.05 -3.70
CA THR A 189 4.00 -18.03 -3.05
C THR A 189 4.41 -16.65 -3.57
N LEU A 190 3.50 -15.99 -4.27
CA LEU A 190 3.73 -14.71 -4.94
C LEU A 190 2.91 -13.59 -4.29
N PRO A 191 3.48 -12.38 -4.11
CA PRO A 191 2.75 -11.23 -3.62
C PRO A 191 1.52 -10.94 -4.48
N CYS A 192 0.47 -10.40 -3.89
CA CYS A 192 -0.72 -10.04 -4.64
C CYS A 192 -1.44 -8.83 -4.02
N PHE A 193 -2.15 -8.09 -4.85
CA PHE A 193 -3.21 -7.19 -4.41
C PHE A 193 -4.45 -8.04 -4.16
N TRP A 194 -4.92 -8.08 -2.95
CA TRP A 194 -6.08 -8.89 -2.55
C TRP A 194 -7.33 -8.03 -2.49
N ARG A 195 -8.26 -8.29 -3.41
CA ARG A 195 -9.56 -7.63 -3.45
C ARG A 195 -10.60 -8.44 -2.68
N HIS A 196 -11.20 -7.82 -1.70
CA HIS A 196 -12.32 -8.35 -0.94
C HIS A 196 -13.56 -7.44 -1.06
N ALA A 197 -14.67 -7.80 -0.40
CA ALA A 197 -15.95 -7.11 -0.56
C ALA A 197 -15.88 -5.60 -0.24
N ARG A 198 -15.02 -5.18 0.69
CA ARG A 198 -14.94 -3.80 1.18
C ARG A 198 -13.82 -2.99 0.54
N GLY A 199 -12.81 -3.64 -0.05
CA GLY A 199 -11.64 -2.91 -0.49
C GLY A 199 -10.55 -3.75 -1.13
N LEU A 200 -9.35 -3.22 -1.09
CA LEU A 200 -8.13 -3.77 -1.65
C LEU A 200 -7.00 -3.71 -0.61
N VAL A 201 -6.38 -4.86 -0.35
CA VAL A 201 -5.17 -4.94 0.46
C VAL A 201 -3.96 -5.01 -0.46
N LEU A 202 -3.00 -4.10 -0.27
CA LEU A 202 -1.79 -4.01 -1.07
C LEU A 202 -0.75 -5.03 -0.58
N PRO A 203 0.07 -5.59 -1.48
CA PRO A 203 1.26 -6.32 -1.09
C PRO A 203 2.27 -5.38 -0.44
N ALA A 204 3.10 -5.90 0.47
CA ALA A 204 4.17 -5.12 1.06
C ALA A 204 5.14 -4.60 -0.02
N PHE A 205 5.48 -3.32 0.07
CA PHE A 205 6.42 -2.68 -0.86
C PHE A 205 7.87 -3.01 -0.52
N GLY A 206 8.20 -3.07 0.76
CA GLY A 206 9.56 -3.25 1.24
C GLY A 206 10.20 -4.55 0.75
N SER A 207 11.45 -4.47 0.30
CA SER A 207 12.22 -5.60 -0.24
C SER A 207 12.54 -6.68 0.80
N LEU A 208 12.44 -6.37 2.09
CA LEU A 208 12.75 -7.27 3.22
C LEU A 208 11.51 -7.56 4.08
N THR A 209 10.39 -7.93 3.44
CA THR A 209 9.13 -8.20 4.13
C THR A 209 8.74 -9.68 4.03
N GLY A 210 8.01 -10.16 5.04
CA GLY A 210 7.35 -11.47 4.99
C GLY A 210 6.18 -11.48 4.01
N LYS A 211 5.54 -12.65 3.90
CA LYS A 211 4.34 -12.85 3.07
C LYS A 211 3.29 -13.61 3.88
N PHE A 212 2.05 -13.17 3.82
CA PHE A 212 0.91 -13.88 4.39
C PHE A 212 0.10 -14.53 3.26
N SER A 213 -0.03 -15.86 3.32
CA SER A 213 -0.74 -16.62 2.28
C SER A 213 -2.25 -16.48 2.46
N VAL A 214 -2.91 -15.81 1.52
CA VAL A 214 -4.37 -15.63 1.50
C VAL A 214 -5.04 -16.80 0.79
N ARG A 215 -6.26 -17.13 1.24
CA ARG A 215 -7.19 -18.03 0.53
C ARG A 215 -8.38 -17.22 0.07
N LEU A 216 -8.57 -17.14 -1.24
CA LEU A 216 -9.68 -16.39 -1.81
C LEU A 216 -11.01 -17.08 -1.44
N LYS A 217 -12.00 -16.27 -1.05
CA LYS A 217 -13.37 -16.69 -0.81
C LYS A 217 -14.25 -16.36 -2.03
N PRO A 218 -15.47 -16.90 -2.12
CA PRO A 218 -16.43 -16.50 -3.14
C PRO A 218 -16.59 -14.97 -3.17
N GLY A 219 -16.51 -14.36 -4.36
CA GLY A 219 -16.56 -12.91 -4.54
C GLY A 219 -15.21 -12.18 -4.38
N GLU A 220 -14.17 -12.85 -3.89
CA GLU A 220 -12.82 -12.28 -3.79
C GLU A 220 -11.96 -12.56 -5.03
N SER A 221 -10.98 -11.71 -5.24
CA SER A 221 -9.99 -11.89 -6.29
C SER A 221 -8.61 -11.37 -5.87
N ALA A 222 -7.58 -11.81 -6.57
CA ALA A 222 -6.23 -11.31 -6.38
C ALA A 222 -5.61 -10.92 -7.72
N ILE A 223 -4.78 -9.87 -7.71
CA ILE A 223 -3.85 -9.57 -8.80
C ILE A 223 -2.47 -9.98 -8.32
N VAL A 224 -2.00 -11.10 -8.82
CA VAL A 224 -0.73 -11.72 -8.44
C VAL A 224 0.40 -11.05 -9.19
N VAL A 225 1.49 -10.76 -8.46
CA VAL A 225 2.71 -10.15 -9.01
C VAL A 225 3.77 -11.24 -9.23
N ALA A 226 4.20 -11.43 -10.47
CA ALA A 226 5.25 -12.36 -10.86
C ALA A 226 6.32 -11.64 -11.70
N GLY A 227 7.35 -11.13 -11.04
CA GLY A 227 8.33 -10.23 -11.66
C GLY A 227 7.64 -8.96 -12.18
N GLN A 228 7.75 -8.69 -13.48
CA GLN A 228 7.10 -7.52 -14.13
C GLN A 228 5.71 -7.83 -14.68
N GLN A 229 5.14 -9.00 -14.38
CA GLN A 229 3.84 -9.42 -14.88
C GLN A 229 2.78 -9.44 -13.77
N LEU A 230 1.55 -9.13 -14.15
CA LEU A 230 0.38 -9.12 -13.27
C LEU A 230 -0.68 -10.07 -13.81
N PHE A 231 -1.17 -10.98 -12.94
CA PHE A 231 -2.16 -11.98 -13.29
C PHE A 231 -3.37 -11.89 -12.35
N ARG A 232 -4.56 -11.83 -12.91
CA ARG A 232 -5.79 -11.90 -12.10
C ARG A 232 -6.10 -13.35 -11.74
N ARG A 233 -6.49 -13.58 -10.48
CA ARG A 233 -7.03 -14.83 -9.96
C ARG A 233 -8.31 -14.54 -9.22
N THR A 234 -9.31 -15.40 -9.39
CA THR A 234 -10.58 -15.37 -8.67
C THR A 234 -10.70 -16.65 -7.86
N HIS A 235 -11.62 -16.67 -6.90
CA HIS A 235 -11.98 -17.89 -6.22
C HIS A 235 -12.44 -18.93 -7.28
N GLN A 236 -11.79 -20.08 -7.32
CA GLN A 236 -12.22 -21.23 -8.12
C GLN A 236 -13.01 -22.15 -7.19
N GLN A 237 -14.22 -22.52 -7.62
CA GLN A 237 -15.04 -23.54 -6.95
C GLN A 237 -14.39 -24.91 -7.09
#